data_0d43846ab111a55192a4dabed823dd8f
#
_entry.id   0d43846ab111a55192a4dabed823dd8f
#
_cell.length_a   1.000
_cell.length_b   1.000
_cell.length_c   1.000
_cell.angle_alpha   90.00
_cell.angle_beta   90.00
_cell.angle_gamma   90.00
#
_symmetry.space_group_name_H-M   'P 1'
#
loop_
_entity.id
_entity.type
_entity.pdbx_description
1 polymer ?
#
loop_
_entity_poly.entity_id
_entity_poly.type
_entity_poly.pdbx_seq_one_letter_code
_entity_poly.pdbx_strand_id
1 'polypeptide(L)' 'MTEQPPDRILRLNAVLDRTGLTRATLYRKIQAGTFPRQVRIATRCTGWRESAIREWMRNPMFYRVDDTL' A
#
# COMPACT_ATOMS: atom_id res chain seq x y z
N MET A 1 24.17 13.66 -6.72
CA MET A 1 23.02 13.06 -7.20
C MET A 1 22.46 12.03 -6.28
N THR A 2 21.23 12.13 -6.00
CA THR A 2 20.62 11.26 -5.07
C THR A 2 20.02 10.12 -5.79
N GLU A 3 20.29 8.93 -5.35
CA GLU A 3 19.68 7.81 -5.92
C GLU A 3 18.67 7.30 -5.01
N GLN A 4 17.46 7.12 -5.49
CA GLN A 4 16.43 6.54 -4.69
C GLN A 4 16.57 5.06 -4.77
N PRO A 5 16.38 4.35 -3.66
CA PRO A 5 16.41 2.91 -3.73
C PRO A 5 15.32 2.42 -4.66
N PRO A 6 15.53 1.31 -5.32
CA PRO A 6 14.50 0.78 -6.21
C PRO A 6 13.24 0.48 -5.42
N ASP A 7 12.11 0.76 -6.04
CA ASP A 7 10.84 0.48 -5.43
C ASP A 7 10.63 -1.02 -5.45
N ARG A 8 10.12 -1.55 -4.39
CA ARG A 8 9.91 -2.98 -4.27
C ARG A 8 8.42 -3.25 -4.16
N ILE A 9 8.04 -4.47 -4.52
CA ILE A 9 6.66 -4.89 -4.32
C ILE A 9 6.59 -5.68 -3.04
N LEU A 10 5.68 -5.29 -2.17
CA LEU A 10 5.45 -5.97 -0.92
C LEU A 10 4.19 -6.81 -1.03
N ARG A 11 4.28 -8.05 -0.58
CA ARG A 11 3.12 -8.93 -0.56
C ARG A 11 2.33 -8.66 0.72
N LEU A 12 1.15 -9.24 0.78
CA LEU A 12 0.21 -8.94 1.85
C LEU A 12 0.82 -9.11 3.25
N ASN A 13 1.50 -10.23 3.48
CA ASN A 13 2.03 -10.46 4.81
C ASN A 13 3.05 -9.41 5.21
N ALA A 14 3.87 -8.97 4.25
CA ALA A 14 4.86 -7.93 4.54
C ALA A 14 4.16 -6.60 4.84
N VAL A 15 3.09 -6.31 4.12
CA VAL A 15 2.36 -5.07 4.37
C VAL A 15 1.71 -5.10 5.73
N LEU A 16 1.10 -6.22 6.10
CA LEU A 16 0.49 -6.32 7.42
C LEU A 16 1.54 -6.17 8.52
N ASP A 17 2.70 -6.76 8.31
CA ASP A 17 3.77 -6.65 9.28
C ASP A 17 4.26 -5.21 9.42
N ARG A 18 4.41 -4.52 8.30
CA ARG A 18 4.87 -3.14 8.30
C ARG A 18 3.88 -2.18 8.92
N THR A 19 2.60 -2.41 8.65
CA THR A 19 1.58 -1.45 9.07
C THR A 19 0.94 -1.80 10.39
N GLY A 20 1.05 -3.04 10.82
CA GLY A 20 0.41 -3.47 12.05
C GLY A 20 -1.09 -3.67 11.91
N LEU A 21 -1.60 -3.63 10.70
CA LEU A 21 -3.04 -3.82 10.48
C LEU A 21 -3.38 -5.29 10.39
N THR A 22 -4.63 -5.60 10.70
CA THR A 22 -5.14 -6.92 10.40
C THR A 22 -5.59 -6.95 8.95
N ARG A 23 -5.73 -8.16 8.42
CA ARG A 23 -6.16 -8.32 7.04
C ARG A 23 -7.52 -7.65 6.81
N ALA A 24 -8.45 -7.89 7.73
CA ALA A 24 -9.79 -7.33 7.57
C ALA A 24 -9.77 -5.81 7.57
N THR A 25 -8.99 -5.23 8.45
CA THR A 25 -8.90 -3.78 8.53
C THR A 25 -8.28 -3.22 7.26
N LEU A 26 -7.23 -3.89 6.77
CA LEU A 26 -6.56 -3.41 5.57
C LEU A 26 -7.51 -3.38 4.38
N TYR A 27 -8.26 -4.46 4.16
CA TYR A 27 -9.16 -4.48 3.02
C TYR A 27 -10.32 -3.52 3.18
N ARG A 28 -10.76 -3.30 4.39
CA ARG A 28 -11.79 -2.30 4.63
C ARG A 28 -11.29 -0.91 4.28
N LYS A 29 -10.05 -0.62 4.62
CA LYS A 29 -9.47 0.68 4.29
C LYS A 29 -9.28 0.84 2.79
N ILE A 30 -8.93 -0.22 2.09
CA ILE A 30 -8.81 -0.15 0.64
C ILE A 30 -10.15 0.22 0.02
N GLN A 31 -11.21 -0.43 0.48
CA GLN A 31 -12.53 -0.14 -0.05
C GLN A 31 -12.98 1.27 0.26
N ALA A 32 -12.57 1.79 1.39
CA ALA A 32 -12.93 3.14 1.79
C ALA A 32 -12.08 4.20 1.09
N GLY A 33 -11.05 3.80 0.36
CA GLY A 33 -10.18 4.76 -0.32
C GLY A 33 -9.15 5.39 0.60
N THR A 34 -8.88 4.77 1.75
CA THR A 34 -7.94 5.31 2.72
C THR A 34 -6.69 4.47 2.85
N PHE A 35 -6.45 3.58 1.89
CA PHE A 35 -5.25 2.78 1.84
C PHE A 35 -4.89 2.56 0.37
N PRO A 36 -3.59 2.45 0.04
CA PRO A 36 -3.21 2.27 -1.36
C PRO A 36 -3.79 1.01 -1.96
N ARG A 37 -4.14 1.11 -3.22
CA ARG A 37 -4.69 -0.03 -3.94
C ARG A 37 -3.60 -1.00 -4.30
N GLN A 38 -3.98 -2.26 -4.38
CA GLN A 38 -3.06 -3.29 -4.82
C GLN A 38 -2.69 -3.11 -6.27
N VAL A 39 -1.48 -3.53 -6.61
CA VAL A 39 -1.07 -3.61 -8.00
C VAL A 39 -0.98 -5.09 -8.35
N ARG A 40 -1.33 -5.41 -9.58
CA ARG A 40 -1.27 -6.78 -10.03
C ARG A 40 0.15 -7.09 -10.47
N ILE A 41 0.74 -8.11 -9.87
CA ILE A 41 2.08 -8.51 -10.22
C ILE A 41 2.04 -9.58 -11.29
N ALA A 42 1.08 -10.49 -11.16
CA ALA A 42 0.91 -11.59 -12.10
C ALA A 42 -0.53 -12.01 -12.01
N THR A 43 -0.91 -13.05 -12.76
CA THR A 43 -2.29 -13.44 -12.87
C THR A 43 -2.98 -13.62 -11.54
N ARG A 44 -2.33 -14.25 -10.58
CA ARG A 44 -2.93 -14.46 -9.28
C ARG A 44 -2.09 -13.89 -8.17
N CYS A 45 -1.36 -12.83 -8.48
CA CYS A 45 -0.39 -12.31 -7.56
C CYS A 45 -0.55 -10.81 -7.50
N THR A 46 -0.84 -10.30 -6.33
CA THR A 46 -0.97 -8.87 -6.13
C THR A 46 -0.08 -8.43 -5.00
N GLY A 47 0.19 -7.16 -4.97
CA GLY A 47 1.00 -6.59 -3.89
C GLY A 47 0.88 -5.10 -3.89
N TRP A 48 1.78 -4.46 -3.19
CA TRP A 48 1.80 -3.00 -3.09
C TRP A 48 3.21 -2.52 -3.32
N ARG A 49 3.33 -1.37 -3.93
CA ARG A 49 4.66 -0.75 -4.04
C ARG A 49 5.08 -0.29 -2.67
N GLU A 50 6.34 -0.51 -2.35
CA GLU A 50 6.85 -0.10 -1.04
C GLU A 50 6.72 1.40 -0.86
N SER A 51 6.91 2.16 -1.93
CA SER A 51 6.78 3.60 -1.86
C SER A 51 5.35 4.01 -1.48
N ALA A 52 4.36 3.28 -1.97
CA ALA A 52 2.98 3.59 -1.62
C ALA A 52 2.72 3.32 -0.15
N ILE A 53 3.27 2.24 0.37
CA ILE A 53 3.10 1.93 1.78
C ILE A 53 3.80 2.97 2.64
N ARG A 54 5.00 3.40 2.24
CA ARG A 54 5.70 4.45 2.97
C ARG A 54 4.90 5.73 2.99
N GLU A 55 4.31 6.08 1.87
CA GLU A 55 3.51 7.28 1.79
C GLU A 55 2.31 7.21 2.72
N TRP A 56 1.63 6.06 2.75
CA TRP A 56 0.51 5.88 3.64
C TRP A 56 0.94 6.00 5.09
N MET A 57 2.11 5.44 5.43
CA MET A 57 2.57 5.44 6.81
C MET A 57 2.94 6.84 7.31
N ARG A 58 3.18 7.76 6.40
CA ARG A 58 3.49 9.12 6.81
C ARG A 58 2.29 9.84 7.40
N ASN A 59 1.09 9.48 6.93
CA ASN A 59 -0.09 10.15 7.40
C ASN A 59 -1.31 9.26 7.27
N PRO A 60 -1.35 8.16 8.05
CA PRO A 60 -2.40 7.16 7.86
C PRO A 60 -3.80 7.69 8.08
N MET A 61 -3.92 8.65 8.99
CA MET A 61 -5.22 9.15 9.37
C MET A 61 -5.87 9.92 8.23
N PHE A 62 -5.06 10.61 7.43
CA PHE A 62 -5.60 11.49 6.40
C PHE A 62 -5.31 11.03 4.99
N TYR A 63 -4.72 9.86 4.84
CA TYR A 63 -4.38 9.37 3.52
C TYR A 63 -5.64 9.07 2.72
N ARG A 64 -5.63 9.46 1.47
CA ARG A 64 -6.70 9.13 0.56
C ARG A 64 -6.13 8.78 -0.79
N VAL A 65 -6.74 7.79 -1.42
CA VAL A 65 -6.37 7.45 -2.78
C VAL A 65 -6.91 8.53 -3.69
N ASP A 66 -6.05 9.05 -4.56
CA ASP A 66 -6.46 10.11 -5.47
C ASP A 66 -7.10 9.49 -6.69
N ASP A 67 -8.41 9.60 -6.78
CA ASP A 67 -9.14 9.01 -7.87
C ASP A 67 -9.60 10.02 -8.87
N THR A 68 -9.16 11.19 -8.77
CA THR A 68 -9.65 12.19 -9.68
C THR A 68 -9.33 11.84 -11.07
N LEU A 69 -9.88 11.99 -11.58
CA LEU A 69 -9.59 11.90 -12.77
C LEU A 69 -9.68 11.88 -13.47
#